data_ed11316bac8998afc4db3511ed300ee9
#
_entry.id   ed11316bac8998afc4db3511ed300ee9
#
_cell.length_a   1.000
_cell.length_b   1.000
_cell.length_c   1.000
_cell.angle_alpha   90.00
_cell.angle_beta   90.00
_cell.angle_gamma   90.00
#
_symmetry.space_group_name_H-M   'P 1'
#
loop_
_entity.id
_entity.type
_entity.pdbx_description
1 polymer ?
#
loop_
_entity_poly.entity_id
_entity_poly.type
_entity_poly.pdbx_seq_one_letter_code
_entity_poly.pdbx_strand_id
1 'polypeptide(L)'
;MTRFIFDLDGTVTKEETLPLIAKHFSVEEEIMELTRNTVYGRVPFIESFIRRVYVLGKLPVSEIADLLGKVRLYESLCNFINTHPENCCVATGNLADWVCQVNDVVRCEFFCSEGNIENNQVKKLTSILRKENVVNRYKAEGHKVVFIGDGNNDV
;
A
#
# COMPACT_ATOMS: atom_id res chain seq x y z
N MET A 1 -17.02 -19.25 0.25
CA MET A 1 -16.09 -18.74 1.28
C MET A 1 -16.18 -17.22 1.29
N THR A 2 -16.02 -16.59 2.43
CA THR A 2 -15.91 -15.13 2.52
C THR A 2 -14.43 -14.72 2.46
N ARG A 3 -14.12 -13.75 1.61
CA ARG A 3 -12.80 -13.15 1.48
C ARG A 3 -12.81 -11.74 2.06
N PHE A 4 -11.93 -11.46 2.99
CA PHE A 4 -11.74 -10.15 3.57
C PHE A 4 -10.53 -9.49 2.92
N ILE A 5 -10.76 -8.35 2.29
CA ILE A 5 -9.71 -7.57 1.64
C ILE A 5 -9.50 -6.31 2.45
N PHE A 6 -8.28 -6.10 2.93
CA PHE A 6 -7.91 -4.95 3.74
C PHE A 6 -7.05 -3.99 2.94
N ASP A 7 -7.35 -2.69 3.04
CA ASP A 7 -6.38 -1.67 2.70
C ASP A 7 -5.23 -1.69 3.71
N LEU A 8 -4.08 -1.15 3.35
CA LEU A 8 -2.91 -1.09 4.22
C LEU A 8 -2.86 0.20 5.03
N ASP A 9 -2.71 1.32 4.32
CA ASP A 9 -2.47 2.65 4.92
C ASP A 9 -3.69 3.15 5.68
N GLY A 10 -3.54 3.40 6.97
CA GLY A 10 -4.62 3.87 7.83
C GLY A 10 -5.66 2.80 8.20
N THR A 11 -5.51 1.57 7.72
CA THR A 11 -6.40 0.43 8.01
C THR A 11 -5.65 -0.65 8.80
N VAL A 12 -4.64 -1.26 8.22
CA VAL A 12 -3.73 -2.20 8.91
C VAL A 12 -2.65 -1.42 9.64
N THR A 13 -2.08 -0.41 9.01
CA THR A 13 -1.16 0.53 9.63
C THR A 13 -1.91 1.68 10.28
N LYS A 14 -1.41 2.18 11.41
CA LYS A 14 -1.97 3.37 12.08
C LYS A 14 -1.65 4.67 11.35
N GLU A 15 -0.61 4.65 10.52
CA GLU A 15 -0.10 5.81 9.83
C GLU A 15 -0.17 5.63 8.30
N GLU A 16 -0.32 6.73 7.59
CA GLU A 16 -0.16 6.75 6.13
C GLU A 16 1.32 6.56 5.79
N THR A 17 1.66 5.58 4.96
CA THR A 17 3.05 5.20 4.73
C THR A 17 3.83 6.19 3.87
N LEU A 18 3.25 6.70 2.78
CA LEU A 18 3.95 7.63 1.90
C LEU A 18 4.31 8.95 2.59
N PRO A 19 3.40 9.60 3.36
CA PRO A 19 3.78 10.76 4.17
C PRO A 19 4.84 10.46 5.23
N LEU A 20 4.82 9.28 5.82
CA LEU A 20 5.83 8.85 6.80
C LEU A 20 7.22 8.78 6.16
N ILE A 21 7.31 8.18 4.98
CA ILE A 21 8.56 8.12 4.20
C ILE A 21 9.04 9.54 3.86
N ALA A 22 8.13 10.37 3.36
CA ALA A 22 8.44 11.75 2.97
C ALA A 22 9.00 12.56 4.14
N LYS A 23 8.42 12.41 5.32
CA LYS A 23 8.86 13.09 6.54
C LYS A 23 10.25 12.61 6.98
N HIS A 24 10.46 11.30 6.98
CA HIS A 24 11.73 10.72 7.41
C HIS A 24 12.89 11.15 6.50
N PHE A 25 12.67 11.27 5.22
CA PHE A 25 13.68 11.67 4.22
C PHE A 25 13.63 13.15 3.82
N SER A 26 12.83 13.96 4.49
CA SER A 26 12.73 15.42 4.28
C SER A 26 12.32 15.84 2.85
N VAL A 27 11.40 15.09 2.25
CA VAL A 27 10.79 15.40 0.94
C VAL A 27 9.29 15.72 1.06
N GLU A 28 8.87 16.22 2.21
CA GLU A 28 7.47 16.44 2.56
C GLU A 28 6.77 17.43 1.63
N GLU A 29 7.43 18.53 1.28
CA GLU A 29 6.82 19.57 0.45
C GLU A 29 6.41 19.03 -0.92
N GLU A 30 7.28 18.27 -1.57
CA GLU A 30 7.01 17.68 -2.88
C GLU A 30 5.81 16.72 -2.82
N ILE A 31 5.76 15.88 -1.79
CA ILE A 31 4.68 14.91 -1.60
C ILE A 31 3.37 15.58 -1.17
N MET A 32 3.42 16.59 -0.31
CA MET A 32 2.24 17.34 0.11
C MET A 32 1.59 18.06 -1.06
N GLU A 33 2.38 18.66 -1.94
CA GLU A 33 1.86 19.33 -3.12
C GLU A 33 1.13 18.35 -4.05
N LEU A 34 1.72 17.20 -4.30
CA LEU A 34 1.09 16.14 -5.11
C LEU A 34 -0.21 15.64 -4.48
N THR A 35 -0.22 15.44 -3.18
CA THR A 35 -1.41 14.99 -2.43
C THR A 35 -2.52 16.04 -2.50
N ARG A 36 -2.17 17.31 -2.31
CA ARG A 36 -3.11 18.43 -2.40
C ARG A 36 -3.76 18.51 -3.78
N ASN A 37 -2.97 18.42 -4.83
CA ASN A 37 -3.46 18.43 -6.20
C ASN A 37 -4.42 17.27 -6.49
N THR A 38 -4.18 16.11 -5.90
CA THR A 38 -5.07 14.95 -6.01
C THR A 38 -6.40 15.20 -5.30
N VAL A 39 -6.37 15.69 -4.07
CA VAL A 39 -7.57 16.00 -3.27
C VAL A 39 -8.45 17.03 -3.96
N TYR A 40 -7.87 18.04 -4.59
CA TYR A 40 -8.61 19.05 -5.33
C TYR A 40 -8.99 18.62 -6.76
N GLY A 41 -8.74 17.37 -7.15
CA GLY A 41 -9.10 16.84 -8.46
C GLY A 41 -8.29 17.40 -9.63
N ARG A 42 -7.18 18.07 -9.35
CA ARG A 42 -6.31 18.67 -10.40
C ARG A 42 -5.47 17.61 -11.12
N VAL A 43 -5.17 16.51 -10.43
CA VAL A 43 -4.37 15.40 -10.95
C VAL A 43 -5.10 14.09 -10.64
N PRO A 44 -5.27 13.19 -11.62
CA PRO A 44 -5.84 11.86 -11.37
C PRO A 44 -5.05 11.09 -10.31
N PHE A 45 -5.74 10.27 -9.52
CA PHE A 45 -5.12 9.50 -8.44
C PHE A 45 -3.92 8.66 -8.90
N ILE A 46 -4.07 7.95 -10.01
CA ILE A 46 -2.99 7.09 -10.56
C ILE A 46 -1.77 7.92 -10.97
N GLU A 47 -1.99 9.05 -11.64
CA GLU A 47 -0.91 9.94 -12.04
C GLU A 47 -0.19 10.53 -10.82
N SER A 48 -0.93 10.95 -9.81
CA SER A 48 -0.37 11.43 -8.55
C SER A 48 0.45 10.35 -7.84
N PHE A 49 -0.04 9.12 -7.84
CA PHE A 49 0.69 7.98 -7.29
C PHE A 49 2.01 7.75 -8.02
N ILE A 50 2.00 7.75 -9.35
CA ILE A 50 3.21 7.59 -10.17
C ILE A 50 4.23 8.69 -9.86
N ARG A 51 3.79 9.94 -9.75
CA ARG A 51 4.67 11.06 -9.42
C ARG A 51 5.27 10.92 -8.02
N ARG A 52 4.48 10.51 -7.04
CA ARG A 52 4.98 10.27 -5.68
C ARG A 52 6.02 9.15 -5.65
N VAL A 53 5.77 8.06 -6.34
CA VAL A 53 6.74 6.97 -6.46
C VAL A 53 8.00 7.42 -7.19
N TYR A 54 7.88 8.28 -8.19
CA TYR A 54 9.04 8.85 -8.89
C TYR A 54 9.94 9.65 -7.93
N VAL A 55 9.36 10.44 -7.04
CA VAL A 55 10.11 11.19 -6.02
C VAL A 55 10.73 10.24 -4.99
N LEU A 56 9.91 9.37 -4.40
CA LEU A 56 10.35 8.46 -3.33
C LEU A 56 11.23 7.33 -3.84
N GLY A 57 11.11 6.94 -5.09
CA GLY A 57 11.88 5.85 -5.69
C GLY A 57 13.37 6.12 -5.82
N LYS A 58 13.79 7.39 -5.68
CA LYS A 58 15.20 7.77 -5.63
C LYS A 58 15.85 7.48 -4.27
N LEU A 59 15.03 7.21 -3.26
CA LEU A 59 15.47 6.91 -1.91
C LEU A 59 15.86 5.43 -1.80
N PRO A 60 16.76 5.07 -0.87
CA PRO A 60 17.17 3.66 -0.70
C PRO A 60 15.99 2.76 -0.32
N VAL A 61 15.72 1.76 -1.14
CA VAL A 61 14.62 0.80 -0.91
C VAL A 61 14.76 0.09 0.41
N SER A 62 15.97 -0.32 0.77
CA SER A 62 16.25 -1.00 2.04
C SER A 62 15.92 -0.14 3.26
N GLU A 63 16.23 1.16 3.21
CA GLU A 63 15.92 2.08 4.31
C GLU A 63 14.42 2.35 4.41
N ILE A 64 13.72 2.45 3.29
CA ILE A 64 12.27 2.56 3.28
C ILE A 64 11.62 1.30 3.86
N ALA A 65 12.08 0.13 3.45
CA ALA A 65 11.57 -1.15 3.97
C ALA A 65 11.77 -1.25 5.48
N ASP A 66 12.95 -0.86 5.99
CA ASP A 66 13.24 -0.86 7.42
C ASP A 66 12.36 0.14 8.18
N LEU A 67 12.14 1.32 7.62
CA LEU A 67 11.25 2.33 8.21
C LEU A 67 9.81 1.80 8.31
N LEU A 68 9.28 1.26 7.23
CA LEU A 68 7.91 0.73 7.20
C LEU A 68 7.76 -0.54 8.04
N GLY A 69 8.82 -1.31 8.23
CA GLY A 69 8.83 -2.46 9.12
C GLY A 69 8.61 -2.09 10.60
N LYS A 70 8.82 -0.81 10.95
CA LYS A 70 8.62 -0.28 12.30
C LYS A 70 7.32 0.49 12.47
N VAL A 71 6.50 0.61 11.43
CA VAL A 71 5.23 1.32 11.49
C VAL A 71 4.30 0.65 12.51
N ARG A 72 3.53 1.46 13.23
CA ARG A 72 2.55 0.95 14.18
C ARG A 72 1.38 0.29 13.44
N LEU A 73 0.99 -0.87 13.91
CA LEU A 73 -0.11 -1.65 13.35
C LEU A 73 -1.29 -1.68 14.34
N TYR A 74 -2.50 -1.85 13.82
CA TYR A 74 -3.66 -2.16 14.63
C TYR A 74 -3.61 -3.64 15.04
N GLU A 75 -3.19 -3.92 16.27
CA GLU A 75 -2.94 -5.28 16.76
C GLU A 75 -4.14 -6.20 16.65
N SER A 76 -5.32 -5.72 17.00
CA SER A 76 -6.55 -6.53 16.92
C SER A 76 -6.83 -7.00 15.51
N LEU A 77 -6.59 -6.14 14.52
CA LEU A 77 -6.79 -6.45 13.12
C LEU A 77 -5.74 -7.44 12.63
N CYS A 78 -4.48 -7.23 13.01
CA CYS A 78 -3.39 -8.14 12.66
C CYS A 78 -3.62 -9.54 13.27
N ASN A 79 -4.12 -9.61 14.50
CA ASN A 79 -4.48 -10.87 15.13
C ASN A 79 -5.59 -11.59 14.38
N PHE A 80 -6.62 -10.87 13.96
CA PHE A 80 -7.69 -11.44 13.14
C PHE A 80 -7.14 -12.01 11.83
N ILE A 81 -6.34 -11.24 11.12
CA ILE A 81 -5.74 -11.65 9.84
C ILE A 81 -4.85 -12.88 10.05
N ASN A 82 -3.99 -12.86 11.06
CA ASN A 82 -3.04 -13.93 11.32
C ASN A 82 -3.72 -15.23 11.83
N THR A 83 -4.95 -15.11 12.36
CA THR A 83 -5.76 -16.27 12.75
C THR A 83 -6.51 -16.86 11.57
N HIS A 84 -6.83 -16.05 10.57
CA HIS A 84 -7.59 -16.44 9.38
C HIS A 84 -6.88 -16.09 8.07
N PRO A 85 -5.59 -16.47 7.89
CA PRO A 85 -4.79 -16.00 6.76
C PRO A 85 -5.35 -16.45 5.40
N GLU A 86 -6.00 -17.59 5.34
CA GLU A 86 -6.60 -18.12 4.11
C GLU A 86 -7.85 -17.35 3.67
N ASN A 87 -8.48 -16.60 4.59
CA ASN A 87 -9.66 -15.78 4.29
C ASN A 87 -9.32 -14.32 4.04
N CYS A 88 -8.10 -13.90 4.34
CA CYS A 88 -7.68 -12.50 4.34
C CYS A 88 -6.63 -12.22 3.28
N CYS A 89 -6.66 -11.01 2.75
CA CYS A 89 -5.56 -10.45 1.99
C CYS A 89 -5.48 -8.94 2.21
N VAL A 90 -4.32 -8.38 1.92
CA VAL A 90 -4.10 -6.93 1.88
C VAL A 90 -3.97 -6.52 0.42
N ALA A 91 -4.67 -5.46 0.03
CA ALA A 91 -4.56 -4.85 -1.29
C ALA A 91 -4.13 -3.39 -1.13
N THR A 92 -2.94 -3.07 -1.57
CA THR A 92 -2.35 -1.74 -1.44
C THR A 92 -1.70 -1.27 -2.73
N GLY A 93 -1.86 0.02 -3.03
CA GLY A 93 -1.10 0.64 -4.12
C GLY A 93 0.39 0.79 -3.81
N ASN A 94 0.82 0.53 -2.59
CA ASN A 94 2.21 0.62 -2.18
C ASN A 94 3.08 -0.44 -2.88
N LEU A 95 4.40 -0.19 -2.95
CA LEU A 95 5.32 -1.13 -3.58
C LEU A 95 5.60 -2.34 -2.68
N ALA A 96 5.59 -3.53 -3.27
CA ALA A 96 5.91 -4.77 -2.57
C ALA A 96 7.27 -4.70 -1.85
N ASP A 97 8.28 -4.13 -2.50
CA ASP A 97 9.63 -4.00 -1.94
C ASP A 97 9.70 -3.08 -0.72
N TRP A 98 8.77 -2.13 -0.60
CA TRP A 98 8.71 -1.23 0.57
C TRP A 98 7.95 -1.84 1.75
N VAL A 99 6.96 -2.69 1.49
CA VAL A 99 6.07 -3.24 2.52
C VAL A 99 6.38 -4.69 2.89
N CYS A 100 7.46 -5.24 2.39
CA CYS A 100 7.83 -6.65 2.61
C CYS A 100 7.97 -7.01 4.09
N GLN A 101 8.53 -6.11 4.92
CA GLN A 101 8.66 -6.37 6.36
C GLN A 101 7.33 -6.30 7.09
N VAL A 102 6.39 -5.48 6.63
CA VAL A 102 5.01 -5.49 7.14
C VAL A 102 4.35 -6.83 6.82
N ASN A 103 4.55 -7.34 5.62
CA ASN A 103 4.02 -8.63 5.20
C ASN A 103 4.60 -9.80 6.02
N ASP A 104 5.82 -9.68 6.52
CA ASP A 104 6.40 -10.69 7.41
C ASP A 104 5.66 -10.79 8.75
N VAL A 105 5.06 -9.70 9.21
CA VAL A 105 4.28 -9.63 10.45
C VAL A 105 2.80 -9.93 10.21
N VAL A 106 2.23 -9.39 9.15
CA VAL A 106 0.84 -9.61 8.73
C VAL A 106 0.83 -10.74 7.71
N ARG A 107 0.59 -11.94 8.18
CA ARG A 107 0.83 -13.19 7.44
C ARG A 107 -0.35 -13.62 6.57
N CYS A 108 -0.71 -12.79 5.61
CA CYS A 108 -1.65 -13.14 4.55
C CYS A 108 -1.07 -12.73 3.19
N GLU A 109 -1.80 -13.03 2.13
CA GLU A 109 -1.38 -12.60 0.80
C GLU A 109 -1.47 -11.07 0.66
N PHE A 110 -0.42 -10.45 0.14
CA PHE A 110 -0.39 -9.03 -0.20
C PHE A 110 -0.43 -8.86 -1.71
N PHE A 111 -1.41 -8.07 -2.16
CA PHE A 111 -1.46 -7.56 -3.52
C PHE A 111 -0.94 -6.14 -3.51
N CYS A 112 0.15 -5.91 -4.21
CA CYS A 112 0.89 -4.65 -4.21
C CYS A 112 1.18 -4.18 -5.63
N SER A 113 1.50 -2.90 -5.76
CA SER A 113 2.17 -2.41 -6.96
C SER A 113 3.59 -2.97 -7.01
N GLU A 114 4.14 -3.11 -8.19
CA GLU A 114 5.46 -3.69 -8.40
C GLU A 114 6.37 -2.73 -9.15
N GLY A 115 7.64 -2.78 -8.84
CA GLY A 115 8.68 -2.00 -9.49
C GLY A 115 9.93 -2.82 -9.74
N ASN A 116 10.75 -2.31 -10.65
CA ASN A 116 12.06 -2.86 -10.92
C ASN A 116 13.09 -2.13 -10.06
N ILE A 117 13.83 -2.87 -9.25
CA ILE A 117 14.80 -2.33 -8.30
C ILE A 117 16.20 -2.51 -8.88
N GLU A 118 16.94 -1.40 -8.97
CA GLU A 118 18.34 -1.39 -9.36
C GLU A 118 19.12 -0.43 -8.44
N ASN A 119 20.29 -0.86 -7.98
CA ASN A 119 21.15 -0.07 -7.11
C ASN A 119 20.39 0.47 -5.87
N ASN A 120 19.55 -0.39 -5.29
CA ASN A 120 18.74 -0.05 -4.10
C ASN A 120 17.77 1.13 -4.33
N GLN A 121 17.34 1.36 -5.56
CA GLN A 121 16.39 2.40 -5.94
C GLN A 121 15.30 1.81 -6.85
N VAL A 122 14.12 2.42 -6.86
CA VAL A 122 13.06 2.06 -7.80
C VAL A 122 13.41 2.65 -9.16
N LYS A 123 13.83 1.80 -10.08
CA LYS A 123 14.18 2.21 -11.43
C LYS A 123 12.95 2.53 -12.26
N LYS A 124 11.91 1.71 -12.11
CA LYS A 124 10.71 1.78 -12.93
C LYS A 124 9.55 1.09 -12.24
N LEU A 125 8.35 1.65 -12.32
CA LEU A 125 7.12 0.94 -11.99
C LEU A 125 6.79 -0.03 -13.11
N THR A 126 6.52 -1.28 -12.78
CA THR A 126 6.15 -2.32 -13.75
C THR A 126 4.67 -2.65 -13.70
N SER A 127 4.02 -2.45 -12.54
CA SER A 127 2.60 -2.72 -12.37
C SER A 127 2.05 -1.85 -11.24
N ILE A 128 0.86 -1.30 -11.46
CA ILE A 128 0.13 -0.53 -10.44
C ILE A 128 -1.08 -1.34 -10.02
N LEU A 129 -1.21 -1.60 -8.73
CA LEU A 129 -2.35 -2.33 -8.21
C LEU A 129 -3.63 -1.50 -8.31
N ARG A 130 -4.68 -2.13 -8.79
CA ARG A 130 -6.05 -1.64 -8.74
C ARG A 130 -6.84 -2.54 -7.82
N LYS A 131 -7.34 -1.99 -6.71
CA LYS A 131 -8.05 -2.75 -5.67
C LYS A 131 -9.32 -3.42 -6.22
N GLU A 132 -10.01 -2.76 -7.14
CA GLU A 132 -11.18 -3.32 -7.81
C GLU A 132 -10.88 -4.62 -8.57
N ASN A 133 -9.67 -4.78 -9.09
CA ASN A 133 -9.29 -6.02 -9.78
C ASN A 133 -9.20 -7.20 -8.80
N VAL A 134 -8.73 -6.96 -7.58
CA VAL A 134 -8.67 -7.99 -6.53
C VAL A 134 -10.08 -8.40 -6.11
N VAL A 135 -10.98 -7.42 -5.91
CA VAL A 135 -12.39 -7.67 -5.60
C VAL A 135 -13.06 -8.49 -6.69
N ASN A 136 -12.88 -8.08 -7.94
CA ASN A 136 -13.50 -8.73 -9.09
C ASN A 136 -12.99 -10.16 -9.28
N ARG A 137 -11.70 -10.40 -9.05
CA ARG A 137 -11.11 -11.73 -9.10
C ARG A 137 -11.81 -12.68 -8.12
N TYR A 138 -11.93 -12.30 -6.86
CA TYR A 138 -12.57 -13.17 -5.87
C TYR A 138 -14.07 -13.35 -6.10
N LYS A 139 -14.76 -12.32 -6.61
CA LYS A 139 -16.15 -12.46 -7.02
C LYS A 139 -16.32 -13.45 -8.17
N ALA A 140 -15.44 -13.39 -9.16
CA ALA A 140 -15.44 -14.32 -10.29
C ALA A 140 -15.15 -15.76 -9.85
N GLU A 141 -14.39 -15.95 -8.78
CA GLU A 141 -14.14 -17.26 -8.18
C GLU A 141 -15.31 -17.77 -7.31
N GLY A 142 -16.38 -17.00 -7.18
CA GLY A 142 -17.58 -17.36 -6.42
C GLY A 142 -17.53 -17.02 -4.94
N HIS A 143 -16.58 -16.20 -4.51
CA HIS A 143 -16.45 -15.79 -3.12
C HIS A 143 -17.36 -14.59 -2.80
N LYS A 144 -17.86 -14.55 -1.56
CA LYS A 144 -18.38 -13.33 -0.97
C LYS A 144 -17.19 -12.45 -0.58
N VAL A 145 -17.21 -11.19 -0.95
CA VAL A 145 -16.10 -10.26 -0.69
C VAL A 145 -16.54 -9.16 0.27
N VAL A 146 -15.74 -8.95 1.30
CA VAL A 146 -15.86 -7.82 2.25
C VAL A 146 -14.59 -7.00 2.12
N PHE A 147 -14.73 -5.73 1.74
CA PHE A 147 -13.60 -4.81 1.63
C PHE A 147 -13.58 -3.87 2.84
N ILE A 148 -12.43 -3.72 3.47
CA ILE A 148 -12.21 -2.86 4.64
C ILE A 148 -11.13 -1.83 4.29
N GLY A 149 -11.50 -0.57 4.32
CA GLY A 149 -10.61 0.55 4.04
C GLY A 149 -11.09 1.84 4.70
N ASP A 150 -10.25 2.86 4.70
CA ASP A 150 -10.49 4.16 5.36
C ASP A 150 -10.66 5.32 4.39
N GLY A 151 -10.48 5.10 3.08
CA GLY A 151 -10.44 6.16 2.08
C GLY A 151 -11.42 6.00 0.93
N ASN A 152 -11.67 7.11 0.23
CA ASN A 152 -12.55 7.15 -0.94
C ASN A 152 -12.02 6.31 -2.13
N ASN A 153 -10.73 6.00 -2.14
CA ASN A 153 -10.09 5.19 -3.18
C ASN A 153 -10.34 3.69 -3.01
N ASP A 154 -11.02 3.30 -1.92
CA ASP A 154 -11.29 1.91 -1.57
C ASP A 154 -12.68 1.45 -2.04
N VAL A 155 -13.40 2.32 -2.68
CA VAL A 155 -14.79 2.06 -3.14
C VAL A 155 -14.83 1.63 -4.60
#